data_9ae794de893ce1630c72ed9999cfad70
#
_entry.id   9ae794de893ce1630c72ed9999cfad70
#
_cell.length_a   1.000
_cell.length_b   1.000
_cell.length_c   1.000
_cell.angle_alpha   90.00
_cell.angle_beta   90.00
_cell.angle_gamma   90.00
#
_symmetry.space_group_name_H-M   'P 1'
#
loop_
_entity.id
_entity.type
_entity.pdbx_description
1 polymer ?
#
loop_
_entity_poly.entity_id
_entity_poly.type
_entity_poly.pdbx_seq_one_letter_code
_entity_poly.pdbx_strand_id
1 'polypeptide(L)'
;MQISLIRVWISEKALARMVSDAGSFFPNETGGVLMGYRAANDVVITDSVGGGPLAQRTPTRFLPDHSYHTRAIEEIYDSSAGDRSYLGDWHTHPRGRLALSPTDVMTLRRIARHREARVASPIMMLLAGDHEWLARAWCWRPKCRLWNCIQDCALLTYSS
;
A
#
# COMPACT_ATOMS: atom_id res chain seq x y z
N MET A 1 3.54 -19.74 -20.37
CA MET A 1 2.68 -18.56 -20.15
C MET A 1 3.53 -17.50 -19.48
N GLN A 2 3.86 -16.47 -20.23
CA GLN A 2 4.73 -15.39 -19.74
C GLN A 2 3.95 -14.60 -18.67
N ILE A 3 4.43 -14.61 -17.43
CA ILE A 3 3.84 -13.81 -16.37
C ILE A 3 4.19 -12.36 -16.70
N SER A 4 3.19 -11.57 -17.12
CA SER A 4 3.38 -10.14 -17.35
C SER A 4 3.79 -9.47 -16.05
N LEU A 5 4.91 -8.75 -16.06
CA LEU A 5 5.37 -7.97 -14.91
C LEU A 5 4.37 -6.83 -14.65
N ILE A 6 3.86 -6.77 -13.44
CA ILE A 6 3.02 -5.65 -13.01
C ILE A 6 3.94 -4.49 -12.64
N ARG A 7 3.67 -3.32 -13.22
CA ARG A 7 4.36 -2.08 -12.88
C ARG A 7 3.50 -1.26 -11.93
N VAL A 8 4.08 -0.83 -10.84
CA VAL A 8 3.48 0.09 -9.88
C VAL A 8 4.16 1.44 -10.03
N TRP A 9 3.42 2.42 -10.50
CA TRP A 9 3.85 3.80 -10.62
C TRP A 9 3.36 4.57 -9.39
N ILE A 10 4.24 5.26 -8.69
CA ILE A 10 3.86 6.09 -7.55
C ILE A 10 4.28 7.54 -7.80
N SER A 11 3.38 8.49 -7.53
CA SER A 11 3.74 9.91 -7.60
C SER A 11 4.83 10.23 -6.56
N GLU A 12 5.78 11.06 -6.93
CA GLU A 12 6.84 11.51 -6.02
C GLU A 12 6.26 12.14 -4.75
N LYS A 13 5.14 12.85 -4.89
CA LYS A 13 4.43 13.45 -3.76
C LYS A 13 3.85 12.41 -2.79
N ALA A 14 3.22 11.35 -3.32
CA ALA A 14 2.69 10.28 -2.48
C ALA A 14 3.81 9.51 -1.75
N LEU A 15 4.91 9.21 -2.45
CA LEU A 15 6.07 8.56 -1.85
C LEU A 15 6.73 9.44 -0.78
N ALA A 16 6.89 10.73 -1.04
CA ALA A 16 7.44 11.67 -0.07
C ALA A 16 6.62 11.75 1.22
N ARG A 17 5.29 11.71 1.13
CA ARG A 17 4.41 11.63 2.31
C ARG A 17 4.64 10.37 3.12
N MET A 18 4.74 9.21 2.45
CA MET A 18 5.01 7.94 3.12
C MET A 18 6.36 7.96 3.84
N VAL A 19 7.40 8.48 3.20
CA VAL A 19 8.75 8.63 3.80
C VAL A 19 8.73 9.61 4.97
N SER A 20 8.01 10.72 4.86
CA SER A 20 7.82 11.68 5.95
C SER A 20 7.15 11.06 7.16
N ASP A 21 6.07 10.30 6.96
CA ASP A 21 5.39 9.57 8.04
C ASP A 21 6.31 8.51 8.66
N ALA A 22 7.03 7.75 7.83
CA ALA A 22 8.00 6.75 8.28
C ALA A 22 9.05 7.36 9.24
N GLY A 23 9.62 8.50 8.87
CA GLY A 23 10.57 9.23 9.70
C GLY A 23 9.95 9.81 10.97
N SER A 24 8.74 10.37 10.87
CA SER A 24 8.05 11.02 12.00
C SER A 24 7.65 10.06 13.11
N PHE A 25 7.29 8.83 12.75
CA PHE A 25 6.87 7.80 13.70
C PHE A 25 7.99 6.83 14.11
N PHE A 26 9.15 6.90 13.47
CA PHE A 26 10.30 6.08 13.88
C PHE A 26 10.58 6.20 15.39
N PRO A 27 10.82 5.09 16.12
CA PRO A 27 11.04 3.72 15.68
C PRO A 27 9.78 2.86 15.58
N ASN A 28 8.59 3.46 15.63
CA ASN A 28 7.33 2.72 15.53
C ASN A 28 6.94 2.48 14.08
N GLU A 29 6.28 1.36 13.84
CA GLU A 29 5.62 1.09 12.57
C GLU A 29 4.51 2.11 12.31
N THR A 30 4.35 2.51 11.07
CA THR A 30 3.23 3.31 10.58
C THR A 30 2.80 2.78 9.22
N GLY A 31 1.71 3.29 8.71
CA GLY A 31 1.18 2.86 7.43
C GLY A 31 -0.11 3.60 7.08
N GLY A 32 -0.78 3.11 6.07
CA GLY A 32 -2.01 3.71 5.62
C GLY A 32 -2.53 3.08 4.33
N VAL A 33 -3.26 3.85 3.54
CA VAL A 33 -3.88 3.38 2.31
C VAL A 33 -3.32 4.07 1.07
N LEU A 34 -3.41 3.39 -0.05
CA LEU A 34 -2.95 3.82 -1.37
C LEU A 34 -4.18 4.04 -2.27
N MET A 35 -4.22 5.20 -2.92
CA MET A 35 -5.28 5.58 -3.84
C MET A 35 -4.72 5.87 -5.23
N GLY A 36 -5.53 5.62 -6.25
CA GLY A 36 -5.17 5.87 -7.63
C GLY A 36 -6.01 5.04 -8.59
N TYR A 37 -5.43 4.57 -9.68
CA TYR A 37 -6.16 3.86 -10.73
C TYR A 37 -5.32 2.74 -11.36
N ARG A 38 -5.99 1.91 -12.18
CA ARG A 38 -5.35 0.86 -12.97
C ARG A 38 -5.48 1.16 -14.46
N ALA A 39 -4.40 0.93 -15.20
CA ALA A 39 -4.35 1.08 -16.64
C ALA A 39 -3.64 -0.14 -17.25
N ALA A 40 -4.40 -1.04 -17.83
CA ALA A 40 -3.92 -2.34 -18.35
C ALA A 40 -3.13 -3.14 -17.28
N ASN A 41 -1.83 -3.32 -17.44
CA ASN A 41 -0.97 -4.02 -16.48
C ASN A 41 -0.30 -3.08 -15.46
N ASP A 42 -0.62 -1.80 -15.52
CA ASP A 42 -0.04 -0.79 -14.64
C ASP A 42 -1.00 -0.45 -13.50
N VAL A 43 -0.41 -0.18 -12.35
CA VAL A 43 -1.09 0.41 -11.20
C VAL A 43 -0.48 1.78 -10.98
N VAL A 44 -1.29 2.83 -10.93
CA VAL A 44 -0.83 4.20 -10.74
C VAL A 44 -1.32 4.71 -9.41
N ILE A 45 -0.41 4.91 -8.47
CA ILE A 45 -0.67 5.45 -7.15
C ILE A 45 -0.49 6.98 -7.22
N THR A 46 -1.58 7.69 -7.06
CA THR A 46 -1.61 9.16 -7.08
C THR A 46 -1.52 9.76 -5.68
N ASP A 47 -2.09 9.06 -4.69
CA ASP A 47 -2.18 9.55 -3.33
C ASP A 47 -1.85 8.43 -2.32
N SER A 48 -1.24 8.82 -1.22
CA SER A 48 -1.06 8.02 -0.02
C SER A 48 -1.71 8.73 1.17
N VAL A 49 -2.36 7.95 2.02
CA VAL A 49 -3.01 8.42 3.25
C VAL A 49 -2.30 7.77 4.42
N GLY A 50 -2.00 8.52 5.46
CA GLY A 50 -1.38 8.00 6.68
C GLY A 50 -2.34 7.23 7.58
N GLY A 51 -1.86 6.79 8.73
CA GLY A 51 -2.59 5.90 9.63
C GLY A 51 -3.80 6.50 10.35
N GLY A 52 -3.89 7.83 10.39
CA GLY A 52 -4.94 8.55 11.12
C GLY A 52 -4.58 8.86 12.58
N PRO A 53 -5.36 9.77 13.22
CA PRO A 53 -5.07 10.27 14.56
C PRO A 53 -5.22 9.24 15.67
N LEU A 54 -6.10 8.26 15.51
CA LEU A 54 -6.34 7.19 16.49
C LEU A 54 -5.56 5.90 16.17
N ALA A 55 -4.67 5.93 15.20
CA ALA A 55 -3.83 4.78 14.88
C ALA A 55 -2.91 4.42 16.04
N GLN A 56 -2.77 3.13 16.28
CA GLN A 56 -1.87 2.59 17.31
C GLN A 56 -0.57 2.10 16.67
N ARG A 57 0.55 2.55 17.23
CA ARG A 57 1.88 2.29 16.67
C ARG A 57 2.82 1.79 17.74
N THR A 58 3.50 0.70 17.45
CA THR A 58 4.63 0.17 18.24
C THR A 58 5.78 -0.18 17.31
N PRO A 59 6.98 -0.51 17.79
CA PRO A 59 8.09 -0.89 16.92
C PRO A 59 7.85 -2.12 16.05
N THR A 60 6.82 -2.93 16.35
CA THR A 60 6.52 -4.21 15.67
C THR A 60 5.07 -4.36 15.26
N ARG A 61 4.27 -3.31 15.41
CA ARG A 61 2.83 -3.39 15.09
C ARG A 61 2.27 -2.03 14.72
N PHE A 62 1.44 -2.04 13.69
CA PHE A 62 0.64 -0.90 13.26
C PHE A 62 -0.84 -1.29 13.16
N LEU A 63 -1.71 -0.53 13.82
CA LEU A 63 -3.16 -0.64 13.70
C LEU A 63 -3.71 0.71 13.23
N PRO A 64 -4.33 0.77 12.04
CA PRO A 64 -4.85 2.03 11.50
C PRO A 64 -6.10 2.52 12.22
N ASP A 65 -6.37 3.81 12.07
CA ASP A 65 -7.67 4.40 12.35
C ASP A 65 -8.60 4.13 11.16
N HIS A 66 -9.41 3.08 11.27
CA HIS A 66 -10.31 2.65 10.19
C HIS A 66 -11.32 3.72 9.78
N SER A 67 -11.87 4.49 10.72
CA SER A 67 -12.82 5.55 10.42
C SER A 67 -12.18 6.68 9.63
N TYR A 68 -10.94 7.00 9.96
CA TYR A 68 -10.13 7.97 9.20
C TYR A 68 -9.86 7.49 7.78
N HIS A 69 -9.45 6.23 7.61
CA HIS A 69 -9.21 5.64 6.29
C HIS A 69 -10.47 5.63 5.43
N THR A 70 -11.61 5.22 5.98
CA THR A 70 -12.88 5.19 5.24
C THR A 70 -13.24 6.58 4.71
N ARG A 71 -13.20 7.60 5.56
CA ARG A 71 -13.48 8.99 5.14
C ARG A 71 -12.49 9.48 4.08
N ALA A 72 -11.20 9.25 4.27
CA ALA A 72 -10.18 9.70 3.32
C ALA A 72 -10.35 9.01 1.94
N ILE A 73 -10.68 7.72 1.93
CA ILE A 73 -10.97 6.99 0.69
C ILE A 73 -12.19 7.60 -0.02
N GLU A 74 -13.29 7.83 0.71
CA GLU A 74 -14.51 8.44 0.17
C GLU A 74 -14.23 9.86 -0.39
N GLU A 75 -13.54 10.71 0.37
CA GLU A 75 -13.19 12.06 -0.06
C GLU A 75 -12.34 12.09 -1.34
N ILE A 76 -11.34 11.21 -1.45
CA ILE A 76 -10.49 11.13 -2.65
C ILE A 76 -11.28 10.59 -3.84
N TYR A 77 -12.11 9.57 -3.62
CA TYR A 77 -12.96 8.99 -4.65
C TYR A 77 -13.95 10.02 -5.20
N ASP A 78 -14.67 10.72 -4.33
CA ASP A 78 -15.68 11.72 -4.72
C ASP A 78 -15.04 12.94 -5.38
N SER A 79 -13.94 13.46 -4.84
CA SER A 79 -13.22 14.61 -5.42
C SER A 79 -12.62 14.34 -6.80
N SER A 80 -12.40 13.06 -7.14
CA SER A 80 -11.92 12.64 -8.45
C SER A 80 -13.03 12.18 -9.40
N ALA A 81 -14.30 12.32 -9.03
CA ALA A 81 -15.44 11.77 -9.76
C ALA A 81 -15.31 10.25 -10.02
N GLY A 82 -14.70 9.51 -9.08
CA GLY A 82 -14.51 8.07 -9.15
C GLY A 82 -13.25 7.62 -9.92
N ASP A 83 -12.45 8.53 -10.44
CA ASP A 83 -11.24 8.18 -11.18
C ASP A 83 -10.14 7.60 -10.28
N ARG A 84 -10.11 7.98 -9.01
CA ARG A 84 -9.19 7.45 -8.01
C ARG A 84 -9.92 6.55 -7.02
N SER A 85 -9.49 5.33 -6.92
CA SER A 85 -10.07 4.32 -6.02
C SER A 85 -9.01 3.73 -5.11
N TYR A 86 -9.46 3.00 -4.09
CA TYR A 86 -8.58 2.28 -3.19
C TYR A 86 -7.83 1.16 -3.95
N LEU A 87 -6.51 1.12 -3.79
CA LEU A 87 -5.63 0.17 -4.44
C LEU A 87 -5.02 -0.86 -3.50
N GLY A 88 -4.93 -0.54 -2.21
CA GLY A 88 -4.30 -1.37 -1.20
C GLY A 88 -3.68 -0.55 -0.07
N ASP A 89 -2.81 -1.18 0.68
CA ASP A 89 -2.20 -0.60 1.88
C ASP A 89 -0.70 -0.43 1.74
N TRP A 90 -0.14 0.40 2.60
CA TRP A 90 1.29 0.53 2.81
C TRP A 90 1.62 0.53 4.30
N HIS A 91 2.82 0.09 4.67
CA HIS A 91 3.33 0.19 6.03
C HIS A 91 4.85 0.21 6.07
N THR A 92 5.41 0.38 7.26
CA THR A 92 6.85 0.44 7.48
C THR A 92 7.35 -0.74 8.31
N HIS A 93 8.59 -1.17 8.03
CA HIS A 93 9.39 -2.04 8.90
C HIS A 93 10.63 -1.26 9.38
N PRO A 94 10.52 -0.48 10.48
CA PRO A 94 11.64 0.28 11.02
C PRO A 94 12.78 -0.66 11.44
N ARG A 95 13.98 -0.45 10.92
CA ARG A 95 15.14 -1.35 11.08
C ARG A 95 14.90 -2.80 10.67
N GLY A 96 13.81 -3.04 9.96
CA GLY A 96 13.39 -4.38 9.53
C GLY A 96 13.81 -4.71 8.10
N ARG A 97 13.37 -5.88 7.65
CA ARG A 97 13.65 -6.37 6.30
C ARG A 97 12.64 -5.80 5.29
N LEU A 98 13.12 -5.53 4.07
CA LEU A 98 12.27 -5.16 2.94
C LEU A 98 11.65 -6.43 2.30
N ALA A 99 10.83 -7.10 3.09
CA ALA A 99 10.12 -8.31 2.71
C ALA A 99 8.81 -8.42 3.49
N LEU A 100 7.77 -8.95 2.85
CA LEU A 100 6.48 -9.19 3.51
C LEU A 100 6.61 -10.24 4.61
N SER A 101 6.05 -9.96 5.77
CA SER A 101 5.86 -10.92 6.85
C SER A 101 4.65 -11.85 6.55
N PRO A 102 4.52 -12.98 7.24
CA PRO A 102 3.30 -13.80 7.15
C PRO A 102 2.01 -13.02 7.44
N THR A 103 2.06 -12.09 8.38
CA THR A 103 0.93 -11.20 8.73
C THR A 103 0.57 -10.28 7.57
N ASP A 104 1.56 -9.74 6.86
CA ASP A 104 1.35 -8.88 5.69
C ASP A 104 0.66 -9.65 4.56
N VAL A 105 1.12 -10.87 4.30
CA VAL A 105 0.52 -11.77 3.30
C VAL A 105 -0.94 -12.09 3.66
N MET A 106 -1.23 -12.36 4.94
CA MET A 106 -2.59 -12.60 5.41
C MET A 106 -3.47 -11.35 5.27
N THR A 107 -2.94 -10.18 5.55
CA THR A 107 -3.63 -8.91 5.39
C THR A 107 -3.97 -8.66 3.92
N LEU A 108 -3.02 -8.84 3.02
CA LEU A 108 -3.22 -8.69 1.58
C LEU A 108 -4.31 -9.65 1.05
N ARG A 109 -4.28 -10.90 1.50
CA ARG A 109 -5.31 -11.89 1.19
C ARG A 109 -6.69 -11.49 1.71
N ARG A 110 -6.77 -10.95 2.93
CA ARG A 110 -8.02 -10.48 3.54
C ARG A 110 -8.61 -9.31 2.73
N ILE A 111 -7.79 -8.33 2.34
CA ILE A 111 -8.21 -7.21 1.49
C ILE A 111 -8.77 -7.74 0.16
N ALA A 112 -8.07 -8.65 -0.51
CA ALA A 112 -8.49 -9.22 -1.79
C ALA A 112 -9.84 -9.95 -1.73
N ARG A 113 -10.22 -10.46 -0.56
CA ARG A 113 -11.48 -11.18 -0.31
C ARG A 113 -12.59 -10.29 0.24
N HIS A 114 -12.27 -9.07 0.65
CA HIS A 114 -13.24 -8.16 1.22
C HIS A 114 -14.03 -7.47 0.11
N ARG A 115 -15.30 -7.83 -0.04
CA ARG A 115 -16.15 -7.35 -1.14
C ARG A 115 -16.29 -5.83 -1.20
N GLU A 116 -16.37 -5.18 -0.04
CA GLU A 116 -16.53 -3.73 0.04
C GLU A 116 -15.27 -2.96 -0.36
N ALA A 117 -14.10 -3.58 -0.26
CA ALA A 117 -12.85 -2.98 -0.75
C ALA A 117 -12.81 -2.82 -2.28
N ARG A 118 -13.63 -3.61 -3.01
CA ARG A 118 -13.74 -3.58 -4.49
C ARG A 118 -12.40 -3.66 -5.23
N VAL A 119 -11.41 -4.33 -4.62
CA VAL A 119 -10.08 -4.52 -5.19
C VAL A 119 -9.70 -6.00 -5.16
N ALA A 120 -9.76 -6.64 -6.32
CA ALA A 120 -9.45 -8.06 -6.46
C ALA A 120 -7.94 -8.37 -6.42
N SER A 121 -7.12 -7.40 -6.78
CA SER A 121 -5.66 -7.50 -6.83
C SER A 121 -5.01 -6.36 -6.03
N PRO A 122 -5.19 -6.31 -4.70
CA PRO A 122 -4.64 -5.23 -3.89
C PRO A 122 -3.11 -5.19 -3.95
N ILE A 123 -2.59 -3.97 -3.82
CA ILE A 123 -1.16 -3.70 -3.68
C ILE A 123 -0.82 -3.60 -2.20
N MET A 124 0.34 -4.11 -1.83
CA MET A 124 1.00 -3.83 -0.57
C MET A 124 2.34 -3.17 -0.85
N MET A 125 2.54 -1.96 -0.34
CA MET A 125 3.85 -1.31 -0.35
C MET A 125 4.48 -1.34 1.02
N LEU A 126 5.76 -1.59 1.06
CA LEU A 126 6.56 -1.63 2.27
C LEU A 126 7.71 -0.65 2.17
N LEU A 127 7.90 0.15 3.22
CA LEU A 127 9.11 0.93 3.44
C LEU A 127 9.91 0.30 4.58
N ALA A 128 11.17 -0.02 4.33
CA ALA A 128 12.06 -0.54 5.36
C ALA A 128 13.31 0.32 5.47
N GLY A 129 13.76 0.58 6.69
CA GLY A 129 14.93 1.42 6.94
C GLY A 129 14.91 2.06 8.33
N ASP A 130 15.75 3.06 8.51
CA ASP A 130 15.81 3.89 9.71
C ASP A 130 16.01 5.38 9.38
N HIS A 131 17.12 5.76 8.74
CA HIS A 131 17.38 7.12 8.24
C HIS A 131 17.13 7.22 6.74
N GLU A 132 17.38 6.14 6.01
CA GLU A 132 17.05 5.97 4.61
C GLU A 132 15.99 4.89 4.47
N TRP A 133 14.96 5.17 3.69
CA TRP A 133 13.83 4.28 3.48
C TRP A 133 13.85 3.70 2.07
N LEU A 134 13.95 2.38 1.99
CA LEU A 134 13.79 1.65 0.73
C LEU A 134 12.34 1.20 0.58
N ALA A 135 11.80 1.28 -0.62
CA ALA A 135 10.43 0.91 -0.93
C ALA A 135 10.35 -0.29 -1.87
N ARG A 136 9.36 -1.13 -1.66
CA ARG A 136 9.02 -2.26 -2.53
C ARG A 136 7.52 -2.47 -2.56
N ALA A 137 7.02 -3.04 -3.66
CA ALA A 137 5.60 -3.28 -3.87
C ALA A 137 5.33 -4.73 -4.29
N TRP A 138 4.22 -5.27 -3.80
CA TRP A 138 3.69 -6.58 -4.16
C TRP A 138 2.21 -6.47 -4.50
N CYS A 139 1.74 -7.41 -5.31
CA CYS A 139 0.36 -7.50 -5.73
C CYS A 139 -0.21 -8.88 -5.41
N TRP A 140 -1.45 -8.92 -4.94
CA TRP A 140 -2.21 -10.16 -4.84
C TRP A 140 -2.74 -10.60 -6.21
N ARG A 141 -2.67 -11.90 -6.52
CA ARG A 141 -3.17 -12.50 -7.77
C ARG A 141 -4.44 -13.31 -7.51
N PRO A 142 -5.61 -12.88 -8.01
CA PRO A 142 -6.90 -13.46 -7.61
C PRO A 142 -7.15 -14.89 -8.10
N LYS A 143 -6.46 -15.34 -9.15
CA LYS A 143 -6.67 -16.66 -9.77
C LYS A 143 -5.59 -17.68 -9.41
N CYS A 144 -4.82 -17.43 -8.39
CA CYS A 144 -3.74 -18.33 -7.98
C CYS A 144 -4.30 -19.47 -7.14
N ARG A 145 -4.01 -20.70 -7.53
CA ARG A 145 -4.20 -21.90 -6.71
C ARG A 145 -2.88 -22.17 -6.00
N LEU A 146 -2.91 -22.28 -4.68
CA LEU A 146 -1.73 -22.55 -3.84
C LEU A 146 -0.80 -21.34 -3.63
N TRP A 147 0.26 -21.52 -2.90
CA TRP A 147 1.19 -20.62 -2.23
C TRP A 147 1.76 -19.41 -3.02
N ASN A 148 1.47 -19.29 -4.30
CA ASN A 148 2.09 -18.28 -5.19
C ASN A 148 1.12 -17.14 -5.58
N CYS A 149 0.30 -16.67 -4.63
CA CYS A 149 -0.66 -15.59 -4.88
C CYS A 149 -0.05 -14.19 -4.73
N ILE A 150 1.22 -14.08 -4.38
CA ILE A 150 1.94 -12.81 -4.24
C ILE A 150 2.90 -12.66 -5.43
N GLN A 151 2.80 -11.54 -6.11
CA GLN A 151 3.73 -11.16 -7.18
C GLN A 151 4.49 -9.92 -6.78
N ASP A 152 5.81 -9.98 -6.89
CA ASP A 152 6.68 -8.81 -6.81
C ASP A 152 6.43 -7.88 -8.00
N CYS A 153 6.37 -6.58 -7.77
CA CYS A 153 6.07 -5.59 -8.79
C CYS A 153 7.29 -4.71 -9.08
N ALA A 154 7.43 -4.28 -10.33
CA ALA A 154 8.37 -3.21 -10.63
C ALA A 154 7.83 -1.89 -10.08
N LEU A 155 8.56 -1.26 -9.17
CA LEU A 155 8.20 0.03 -8.59
C LEU A 155 8.91 1.15 -9.32
N LEU A 156 8.14 2.11 -9.81
CA LEU A 156 8.60 3.26 -10.59
C LEU A 156 8.01 4.54 -9.99
N THR A 157 8.73 5.65 -10.08
CA THR A 157 8.23 6.96 -9.65
C THR A 157 7.93 7.84 -10.85
N TYR A 158 7.00 8.79 -10.67
CA TYR A 158 6.70 9.82 -11.66
C TYR A 158 6.44 11.16 -10.99
N SER A 159 6.78 12.24 -11.67
CA SER A 159 6.48 13.60 -11.24
C SER A 159 5.05 13.98 -11.64
N SER A 160 4.28 14.52 -10.69
CA SER A 160 2.87 14.94 -10.85
C SER A 160 2.70 16.42 -10.62
#